data_8b7d42373d0c24eab6e3f61ec8b18e63
#
_entry.id   8b7d42373d0c24eab6e3f61ec8b18e63
#
_cell.length_a   1.000
_cell.length_b   1.000
_cell.length_c   1.000
_cell.angle_alpha   90.00
_cell.angle_beta   90.00
_cell.angle_gamma   90.00
#
_symmetry.space_group_name_H-M   'P 1'
#
loop_
_entity.id
_entity.type
_entity.pdbx_description
1 polymer ?
#
loop_
_entity_poly.entity_id
_entity_poly.type
_entity_poly.pdbx_seq_one_letter_code
_entity_poly.pdbx_strand_id
1 'polypeptide(L)'
;LFLLMDSVAKIPHPCNFERRLRIAEVLFVTCARFAIITRGYNRHTMCRWCDEPAPTLLLDGTKQFNHGDYFEQHETFERLWKEEQRDVRRLYQGILQIGVAMYHLQNCNHHGAVYMLRRGSMYLEAFTPRCQSVDVANLLVQASRILQVVERLGPAKLKQFDWDLAPRIRLTE
;
A
#
# COMPACT_ATOMS: atom_id res chain seq x y z
N LEU A 1 24.84 -18.83 1.20
CA LEU A 1 25.40 -18.56 2.52
C LEU A 1 24.34 -17.81 3.33
N PHE A 2 23.36 -18.59 3.80
CA PHE A 2 22.29 -18.17 4.70
C PHE A 2 22.80 -18.36 6.13
N LEU A 3 22.74 -17.35 6.96
CA LEU A 3 22.54 -17.47 8.40
C LEU A 3 22.51 -16.07 9.05
N LEU A 4 21.56 -15.88 9.94
CA LEU A 4 21.37 -14.81 10.92
C LEU A 4 20.35 -13.73 10.57
N MET A 5 19.06 -14.02 10.80
CA MET A 5 18.07 -13.06 11.28
C MET A 5 17.04 -13.78 12.16
N ASP A 6 17.46 -14.19 13.34
CA ASP A 6 16.57 -14.36 14.49
C ASP A 6 16.81 -13.18 15.42
N SER A 7 15.84 -12.31 15.53
CA SER A 7 15.52 -11.63 16.79
C SER A 7 14.33 -10.70 16.57
N VAL A 8 13.24 -11.01 17.21
CA VAL A 8 12.11 -10.11 17.43
C VAL A 8 12.62 -8.85 18.13
N ALA A 9 12.76 -7.78 17.39
CA ALA A 9 13.10 -6.48 17.94
C ALA A 9 12.08 -5.45 17.45
N LYS A 10 11.38 -4.90 18.42
CA LYS A 10 10.64 -3.64 18.43
C LYS A 10 11.08 -2.71 17.29
N ILE A 11 10.12 -2.15 16.58
CA ILE A 11 10.28 -1.13 15.54
C ILE A 11 11.37 -0.14 15.99
N PRO A 12 12.57 -0.14 15.40
CA PRO A 12 13.52 0.91 15.69
C PRO A 12 13.27 2.07 14.74
N HIS A 13 12.83 3.22 15.29
CA HIS A 13 13.21 4.47 14.66
C HIS A 13 14.74 4.50 14.53
N PRO A 14 15.31 4.90 13.46
CA PRO A 14 15.18 6.16 12.76
C PRO A 14 15.53 6.13 11.27
N CYS A 15 15.30 7.26 10.59
CA CYS A 15 15.90 7.62 9.31
C CYS A 15 17.44 7.47 9.33
N ASN A 16 17.92 6.29 9.09
CA ASN A 16 19.35 6.04 8.91
C ASN A 16 19.66 5.97 7.41
N PHE A 17 20.24 7.07 6.92
CA PHE A 17 20.34 7.45 5.51
C PHE A 17 21.29 6.57 4.65
N GLU A 18 22.12 5.73 5.21
CA GLU A 18 23.27 5.23 4.44
C GLU A 18 23.18 3.82 3.84
N ARG A 19 22.14 3.03 4.08
CA ARG A 19 22.15 1.61 3.63
C ARG A 19 21.08 1.16 2.64
N ARG A 20 20.15 2.03 2.20
CA ARG A 20 18.97 1.57 1.42
C ARG A 20 18.70 2.27 0.09
N LEU A 21 19.68 2.91 -0.52
CA LEU A 21 19.53 3.56 -1.84
C LEU A 21 19.11 2.60 -2.97
N ARG A 22 19.43 1.31 -2.89
CA ARG A 22 19.12 0.36 -3.97
C ARG A 22 17.67 -0.11 -4.01
N ILE A 23 16.96 -0.13 -2.87
CA ILE A 23 15.60 -0.66 -2.79
C ILE A 23 14.57 0.40 -3.16
N ALA A 24 14.80 1.65 -2.80
CA ALA A 24 13.93 2.77 -3.17
C ALA A 24 13.89 3.00 -4.69
N GLU A 25 14.99 2.76 -5.40
CA GLU A 25 15.05 2.85 -6.85
C GLU A 25 14.24 1.74 -7.54
N VAL A 26 14.30 0.51 -7.03
CA VAL A 26 13.52 -0.61 -7.58
C VAL A 26 12.02 -0.40 -7.41
N LEU A 27 11.59 0.08 -6.24
CA LEU A 27 10.17 0.38 -5.97
C LEU A 27 9.64 1.54 -6.82
N PHE A 28 10.49 2.54 -7.11
CA PHE A 28 10.11 3.68 -7.93
C PHE A 28 10.01 3.32 -9.42
N VAL A 29 10.92 2.49 -9.94
CA VAL A 29 10.98 2.13 -11.36
C VAL A 29 9.83 1.19 -11.76
N THR A 30 9.45 0.25 -10.89
CA THR A 30 8.34 -0.68 -11.19
C THR A 30 6.98 0.01 -11.22
N CYS A 31 6.75 1.03 -10.37
CA CYS A 31 5.51 1.81 -10.39
C CYS A 31 5.45 2.92 -11.47
N ALA A 32 6.59 3.47 -11.91
CA ALA A 32 6.62 4.57 -12.88
C ALA A 32 6.32 4.15 -14.33
N ARG A 33 6.48 2.88 -14.69
CA ARG A 33 6.29 2.40 -16.07
C ARG A 33 4.84 2.21 -16.52
N PHE A 34 3.86 2.43 -15.67
CA PHE A 34 2.43 2.24 -15.99
C PHE A 34 1.59 3.52 -15.90
N ALA A 35 2.13 4.65 -16.33
CA ALA A 35 1.32 5.84 -16.55
C ALA A 35 0.77 5.78 -17.97
N ILE A 36 -0.36 5.20 -18.20
CA ILE A 36 -1.34 5.52 -19.27
C ILE A 36 -2.37 4.38 -19.34
N ILE A 37 -3.52 4.54 -18.76
CA ILE A 37 -4.85 4.16 -19.31
C ILE A 37 -5.88 4.73 -18.30
N THR A 38 -6.15 6.02 -18.40
CA THR A 38 -7.37 6.61 -17.86
C THR A 38 -8.34 6.85 -19.01
N ARG A 39 -8.91 5.80 -19.57
CA ARG A 39 -10.06 5.93 -20.48
C ARG A 39 -11.28 5.29 -19.83
N GLY A 40 -12.19 6.14 -19.33
CA GLY A 40 -13.59 5.81 -19.22
C GLY A 40 -13.97 4.77 -18.17
N TYR A 41 -13.54 4.91 -16.91
CA TYR A 41 -14.10 4.09 -15.84
C TYR A 41 -15.44 4.69 -15.38
N ASN A 42 -16.53 3.98 -15.72
CA ASN A 42 -17.88 4.37 -15.29
C ASN A 42 -18.03 4.07 -13.78
N ARG A 43 -18.19 5.11 -12.94
CA ARG A 43 -18.17 5.05 -11.46
C ARG A 43 -19.32 4.23 -10.83
N HIS A 44 -20.21 3.66 -11.62
CA HIS A 44 -21.43 3.01 -11.11
C HIS A 44 -21.52 1.50 -11.38
N THR A 45 -20.52 0.89 -11.98
CA THR A 45 -20.54 -0.56 -12.18
C THR A 45 -19.65 -1.20 -11.14
N MET A 46 -20.25 -1.81 -10.10
CA MET A 46 -19.49 -2.64 -9.16
C MET A 46 -18.66 -3.65 -9.95
N CYS A 47 -17.40 -3.77 -9.61
CA CYS A 47 -16.53 -4.76 -10.24
C CYS A 47 -17.14 -6.16 -10.01
N ARG A 48 -17.51 -6.85 -11.09
CA ARG A 48 -18.18 -8.17 -11.02
C ARG A 48 -17.38 -9.24 -10.25
N TRP A 49 -16.11 -8.98 -10.00
CA TRP A 49 -15.20 -9.88 -9.28
C TRP A 49 -15.10 -9.57 -7.78
N CYS A 50 -15.83 -8.56 -7.31
CA CYS A 50 -15.78 -8.13 -5.90
C CYS A 50 -16.48 -9.10 -4.95
N ASP A 51 -17.43 -9.89 -5.46
CA ASP A 51 -18.16 -10.90 -4.66
C ASP A 51 -17.45 -12.26 -4.63
N GLU A 52 -16.31 -12.40 -5.33
CA GLU A 52 -15.50 -13.60 -5.26
C GLU A 52 -14.77 -13.69 -3.91
N PRO A 53 -14.50 -14.92 -3.42
CA PRO A 53 -13.70 -15.10 -2.21
C PRO A 53 -12.30 -14.50 -2.38
N ALA A 54 -11.78 -13.93 -1.30
CA ALA A 54 -10.44 -13.38 -1.27
C ALA A 54 -9.38 -14.46 -1.58
N PRO A 55 -8.49 -14.25 -2.55
CA PRO A 55 -7.39 -15.18 -2.81
C PRO A 55 -6.45 -15.28 -1.59
N THR A 56 -5.81 -16.43 -1.41
CA THR A 56 -4.88 -16.67 -0.29
C THR A 56 -3.79 -15.59 -0.21
N LEU A 57 -3.21 -15.19 -1.35
CA LEU A 57 -2.21 -14.13 -1.39
C LEU A 57 -2.74 -12.77 -0.93
N LEU A 58 -4.03 -12.46 -1.17
CA LEU A 58 -4.65 -11.26 -0.63
C LEU A 58 -4.72 -11.32 0.89
N LEU A 59 -5.09 -12.47 1.46
CA LEU A 59 -5.17 -12.65 2.90
C LEU A 59 -3.78 -12.56 3.56
N ASP A 60 -2.77 -13.16 2.96
CA ASP A 60 -1.40 -13.15 3.49
C ASP A 60 -0.79 -11.74 3.39
N GLY A 61 -0.94 -11.07 2.25
CA GLY A 61 -0.51 -9.68 2.09
C GLY A 61 -1.24 -8.72 3.04
N THR A 62 -2.53 -8.99 3.36
CA THR A 62 -3.28 -8.23 4.36
C THR A 62 -2.71 -8.41 5.77
N LYS A 63 -2.30 -9.62 6.16
CA LYS A 63 -1.64 -9.86 7.45
C LYS A 63 -0.33 -9.09 7.55
N GLN A 64 0.51 -9.17 6.52
CA GLN A 64 1.79 -8.45 6.43
C GLN A 64 1.57 -6.93 6.51
N PHE A 65 0.60 -6.40 5.75
CA PHE A 65 0.22 -4.99 5.78
C PHE A 65 -0.17 -4.54 7.20
N ASN A 66 -1.05 -5.31 7.86
CA ASN A 66 -1.54 -4.99 9.20
C ASN A 66 -0.49 -5.16 10.30
N HIS A 67 0.54 -5.95 10.05
CA HIS A 67 1.70 -6.09 10.94
C HIS A 67 2.74 -4.97 10.75
N GLY A 68 2.68 -4.27 9.62
CA GLY A 68 3.65 -3.21 9.28
C GLY A 68 4.84 -3.69 8.45
N ASP A 69 4.79 -4.93 7.97
CA ASP A 69 5.80 -5.56 7.12
C ASP A 69 5.60 -5.09 5.67
N TYR A 70 5.73 -3.77 5.45
CA TYR A 70 5.36 -3.15 4.17
C TYR A 70 6.24 -3.55 3.00
N PHE A 71 7.45 -4.02 3.26
CA PHE A 71 8.33 -4.54 2.21
C PHE A 71 7.83 -5.91 1.73
N GLU A 72 7.59 -6.84 2.64
CA GLU A 72 7.08 -8.18 2.35
C GLU A 72 5.69 -8.13 1.73
N GLN A 73 4.84 -7.25 2.25
CA GLN A 73 3.53 -6.95 1.70
C GLN A 73 3.62 -6.52 0.23
N HIS A 74 4.59 -5.66 -0.11
CA HIS A 74 4.80 -5.23 -1.49
C HIS A 74 5.06 -6.42 -2.41
N GLU A 75 5.97 -7.33 -2.05
CA GLU A 75 6.31 -8.50 -2.86
C GLU A 75 5.09 -9.43 -3.04
N THR A 76 4.33 -9.66 -1.96
CA THR A 76 3.13 -10.50 -1.99
C THR A 76 2.05 -9.93 -2.89
N PHE A 77 1.72 -8.65 -2.76
CA PHE A 77 0.72 -8.00 -3.61
C PHE A 77 1.22 -7.76 -5.04
N GLU A 78 2.52 -7.56 -5.26
CA GLU A 78 3.07 -7.46 -6.61
C GLU A 78 2.91 -8.77 -7.36
N ARG A 79 3.15 -9.92 -6.71
CA ARG A 79 2.91 -11.23 -7.30
C ARG A 79 1.44 -11.40 -7.66
N LEU A 80 0.54 -11.16 -6.70
CA LEU A 80 -0.90 -11.26 -6.91
C LEU A 80 -1.37 -10.36 -8.06
N TRP A 81 -0.90 -9.11 -8.10
CA TRP A 81 -1.22 -8.16 -9.15
C TRP A 81 -0.68 -8.58 -10.53
N LYS A 82 0.50 -9.18 -10.60
CA LYS A 82 1.10 -9.65 -11.87
C LYS A 82 0.38 -10.89 -12.43
N GLU A 83 -0.02 -11.80 -11.54
CA GLU A 83 -0.73 -13.03 -11.91
C GLU A 83 -2.18 -12.77 -12.35
N GLU A 84 -2.83 -11.75 -11.79
CA GLU A 84 -4.21 -11.41 -12.10
C GLU A 84 -4.33 -10.60 -13.40
N GLN A 85 -5.15 -11.08 -14.34
CA GLN A 85 -5.37 -10.42 -15.64
C GLN A 85 -6.68 -9.60 -15.68
N ARG A 86 -7.60 -9.84 -14.75
CA ARG A 86 -8.91 -9.20 -14.68
C ARG A 86 -8.81 -7.81 -14.04
N ASP A 87 -9.86 -7.01 -14.16
CA ASP A 87 -9.86 -5.62 -13.64
C ASP A 87 -9.64 -5.54 -12.12
N VAL A 88 -10.00 -6.60 -11.36
CA VAL A 88 -9.77 -6.69 -9.92
C VAL A 88 -8.28 -6.56 -9.54
N ARG A 89 -7.36 -6.80 -10.45
CA ARG A 89 -5.94 -6.53 -10.25
C ARG A 89 -5.63 -5.11 -9.75
N ARG A 90 -6.52 -4.15 -10.08
CA ARG A 90 -6.37 -2.76 -9.63
C ARG A 90 -6.66 -2.59 -8.14
N LEU A 91 -7.51 -3.44 -7.55
CA LEU A 91 -7.67 -3.51 -6.10
C LEU A 91 -6.32 -3.83 -5.43
N TYR A 92 -5.66 -4.89 -5.92
CA TYR A 92 -4.37 -5.31 -5.38
C TYR A 92 -3.29 -4.24 -5.56
N GLN A 93 -3.28 -3.60 -6.72
CA GLN A 93 -2.37 -2.49 -7.01
C GLN A 93 -2.62 -1.29 -6.09
N GLY A 94 -3.87 -0.96 -5.80
CA GLY A 94 -4.23 0.11 -4.88
C GLY A 94 -3.75 -0.17 -3.46
N ILE A 95 -4.02 -1.37 -2.94
CA ILE A 95 -3.57 -1.81 -1.61
C ILE A 95 -2.04 -1.81 -1.53
N LEU A 96 -1.37 -2.38 -2.55
CA LEU A 96 0.09 -2.38 -2.67
C LEU A 96 0.65 -0.97 -2.52
N GLN A 97 0.09 0.00 -3.24
CA GLN A 97 0.59 1.38 -3.23
C GLN A 97 0.38 2.08 -1.89
N ILE A 98 -0.72 1.82 -1.18
CA ILE A 98 -0.89 2.33 0.19
C ILE A 98 0.19 1.76 1.11
N GLY A 99 0.50 0.46 1.03
CA GLY A 99 1.59 -0.13 1.80
C GLY A 99 2.97 0.45 1.45
N VAL A 100 3.25 0.65 0.15
CA VAL A 100 4.49 1.32 -0.30
C VAL A 100 4.58 2.76 0.21
N ALA A 101 3.45 3.46 0.33
CA ALA A 101 3.44 4.78 0.94
C ALA A 101 3.88 4.74 2.42
N MET A 102 3.42 3.74 3.17
CA MET A 102 3.85 3.54 4.55
C MET A 102 5.34 3.19 4.64
N TYR A 103 5.85 2.36 3.71
CA TYR A 103 7.28 2.10 3.59
C TYR A 103 8.08 3.40 3.31
N HIS A 104 7.58 4.28 2.44
CA HIS A 104 8.19 5.59 2.21
C HIS A 104 8.20 6.46 3.48
N LEU A 105 7.14 6.42 4.30
CA LEU A 105 7.12 7.12 5.59
C LEU A 105 8.18 6.57 6.55
N GLN A 106 8.35 5.25 6.63
CA GLN A 106 9.44 4.64 7.43
C GLN A 106 10.82 5.13 7.00
N ASN A 107 11.00 5.40 5.71
CA ASN A 107 12.26 5.89 5.15
C ASN A 107 12.34 7.42 5.02
N CYS A 108 11.43 8.15 5.66
CA CYS A 108 11.35 9.63 5.62
C CYS A 108 11.28 10.22 4.20
N ASN A 109 10.73 9.47 3.25
CA ASN A 109 10.51 9.93 1.88
C ASN A 109 9.11 10.54 1.75
N HIS A 110 8.97 11.84 2.06
CA HIS A 110 7.72 12.58 2.00
C HIS A 110 7.09 12.53 0.61
N HIS A 111 7.89 12.81 -0.44
CA HIS A 111 7.38 12.85 -1.82
C HIS A 111 6.81 11.50 -2.26
N GLY A 112 7.56 10.41 -1.99
CA GLY A 112 7.12 9.05 -2.30
C GLY A 112 5.85 8.67 -1.55
N ALA A 113 5.76 9.02 -0.25
CA ALA A 113 4.58 8.73 0.57
C ALA A 113 3.33 9.44 0.02
N VAL A 114 3.39 10.75 -0.23
CA VAL A 114 2.28 11.53 -0.79
C VAL A 114 1.85 10.99 -2.15
N TYR A 115 2.82 10.73 -3.04
CA TYR A 115 2.54 10.22 -4.38
C TYR A 115 1.83 8.86 -4.34
N MET A 116 2.31 7.93 -3.52
CA MET A 116 1.75 6.58 -3.42
C MET A 116 0.39 6.57 -2.71
N LEU A 117 0.17 7.39 -1.68
CA LEU A 117 -1.15 7.53 -1.04
C LEU A 117 -2.20 8.01 -2.04
N ARG A 118 -1.92 9.06 -2.79
CA ARG A 118 -2.85 9.61 -3.79
C ARG A 118 -3.16 8.59 -4.87
N ARG A 119 -2.12 7.94 -5.39
CA ARG A 119 -2.26 7.00 -6.49
C ARG A 119 -2.98 5.71 -6.06
N GLY A 120 -2.64 5.16 -4.90
CA GLY A 120 -3.30 3.99 -4.33
C GLY A 120 -4.78 4.26 -4.08
N SER A 121 -5.12 5.40 -3.50
CA SER A 121 -6.51 5.81 -3.28
C SER A 121 -7.30 5.89 -4.59
N MET A 122 -6.73 6.48 -5.63
CA MET A 122 -7.37 6.57 -6.94
C MET A 122 -7.72 5.19 -7.54
N TYR A 123 -6.85 4.19 -7.37
CA TYR A 123 -7.14 2.83 -7.83
C TYR A 123 -8.24 2.16 -7.01
N LEU A 124 -8.29 2.43 -5.69
CA LEU A 124 -9.26 1.81 -4.78
C LEU A 124 -10.68 2.36 -4.94
N GLU A 125 -10.86 3.60 -5.39
CA GLU A 125 -12.18 4.24 -5.54
C GLU A 125 -13.19 3.40 -6.31
N ALA A 126 -12.73 2.68 -7.34
CA ALA A 126 -13.59 1.85 -8.18
C ALA A 126 -14.13 0.57 -7.50
N PHE A 127 -13.58 0.22 -6.33
CA PHE A 127 -13.90 -1.00 -5.60
C PHE A 127 -14.67 -0.75 -4.31
N THR A 128 -15.14 0.48 -4.10
CA THR A 128 -15.97 0.81 -2.93
C THR A 128 -17.39 0.25 -3.07
N PRO A 129 -18.04 -0.08 -1.94
CA PRO A 129 -17.53 0.01 -0.57
C PRO A 129 -16.66 -1.19 -0.16
N ARG A 130 -16.82 -2.34 -0.82
CA ARG A 130 -16.18 -3.62 -0.48
C ARG A 130 -15.81 -4.38 -1.75
N CYS A 131 -14.69 -5.08 -1.71
CA CYS A 131 -14.29 -6.00 -2.78
C CYS A 131 -13.44 -7.14 -2.23
N GLN A 132 -13.78 -8.38 -2.56
CA GLN A 132 -13.10 -9.60 -2.08
C GLN A 132 -12.86 -9.58 -0.56
N SER A 133 -13.89 -9.34 0.19
CA SER A 133 -13.89 -9.20 1.66
C SER A 133 -13.10 -7.98 2.20
N VAL A 134 -12.42 -7.20 1.38
CA VAL A 134 -11.73 -5.99 1.85
C VAL A 134 -12.74 -4.84 2.02
N ASP A 135 -12.75 -4.22 3.20
CA ASP A 135 -13.46 -2.95 3.46
C ASP A 135 -12.67 -1.78 2.83
N VAL A 136 -12.92 -1.58 1.55
CA VAL A 136 -12.22 -0.58 0.73
C VAL A 136 -12.58 0.84 1.17
N ALA A 137 -13.83 1.07 1.53
CA ALA A 137 -14.28 2.38 1.99
C ALA A 137 -13.53 2.82 3.26
N ASN A 138 -13.38 1.90 4.22
CA ASN A 138 -12.63 2.16 5.45
C ASN A 138 -11.14 2.42 5.15
N LEU A 139 -10.53 1.64 4.27
CA LEU A 139 -9.12 1.84 3.89
C LEU A 139 -8.90 3.21 3.23
N LEU A 140 -9.82 3.65 2.37
CA LEU A 140 -9.76 4.97 1.74
C LEU A 140 -9.88 6.12 2.74
N VAL A 141 -10.76 6.00 3.74
CA VAL A 141 -10.86 7.00 4.82
C VAL A 141 -9.55 7.11 5.59
N GLN A 142 -8.94 5.98 5.94
CA GLN A 142 -7.65 5.96 6.64
C GLN A 142 -6.53 6.57 5.76
N ALA A 143 -6.43 6.18 4.49
CA ALA A 143 -5.43 6.70 3.55
C ALA A 143 -5.57 8.23 3.37
N SER A 144 -6.80 8.73 3.26
CA SER A 144 -7.08 10.17 3.16
C SER A 144 -6.62 10.92 4.43
N ARG A 145 -6.90 10.37 5.62
CA ARG A 145 -6.44 10.95 6.89
C ARG A 145 -4.92 11.03 6.97
N ILE A 146 -4.25 9.94 6.59
CA ILE A 146 -2.78 9.87 6.60
C ILE A 146 -2.20 10.89 5.63
N LEU A 147 -2.76 10.98 4.41
CA LEU A 147 -2.32 11.95 3.41
C LEU A 147 -2.36 13.39 3.96
N GLN A 148 -3.47 13.78 4.59
CA GLN A 148 -3.61 15.11 5.21
C GLN A 148 -2.58 15.35 6.30
N VAL A 149 -2.28 14.35 7.13
CA VAL A 149 -1.27 14.46 8.19
C VAL A 149 0.12 14.62 7.59
N VAL A 150 0.47 13.77 6.60
CA VAL A 150 1.78 13.79 5.93
C VAL A 150 2.01 15.12 5.22
N GLU A 151 1.01 15.64 4.50
CA GLU A 151 1.09 16.95 3.82
C GLU A 151 1.27 18.10 4.81
N ARG A 152 0.59 18.05 5.97
CA ARG A 152 0.72 19.06 7.03
C ARG A 152 2.09 19.04 7.69
N LEU A 153 2.64 17.85 7.94
CA LEU A 153 3.99 17.69 8.52
C LEU A 153 5.07 18.20 7.58
N GLY A 154 4.89 17.99 6.29
CA GLY A 154 5.92 18.29 5.30
C GLY A 154 7.19 17.46 5.47
N PRO A 155 8.16 17.62 4.58
CA PRO A 155 9.37 16.79 4.59
C PRO A 155 10.23 16.99 5.86
N ALA A 156 10.27 18.20 6.41
CA ALA A 156 11.12 18.52 7.56
C ALA A 156 10.66 17.86 8.88
N LYS A 157 9.34 17.62 9.03
CA LYS A 157 8.76 17.09 10.26
C LYS A 157 8.25 15.65 10.11
N LEU A 158 8.58 14.97 9.02
CA LEU A 158 8.05 13.63 8.73
C LEU A 158 8.39 12.59 9.81
N LYS A 159 9.51 12.78 10.51
CA LYS A 159 9.89 11.95 11.68
C LYS A 159 8.89 12.01 12.84
N GLN A 160 8.05 13.04 12.89
CA GLN A 160 7.01 13.22 13.91
C GLN A 160 5.69 12.53 13.53
N PHE A 161 5.69 11.72 12.45
CA PHE A 161 4.50 10.97 12.06
C PHE A 161 4.11 10.01 13.19
N ASP A 162 2.84 10.09 13.58
CA ASP A 162 2.25 9.24 14.60
C ASP A 162 1.88 7.88 13.99
N TRP A 163 2.61 6.84 14.36
CA TRP A 163 2.42 5.48 13.84
C TRP A 163 1.13 4.80 14.32
N ASP A 164 0.47 5.31 15.34
CA ASP A 164 -0.86 4.84 15.74
C ASP A 164 -1.93 5.15 14.67
N LEU A 165 -1.62 6.04 13.75
CA LEU A 165 -2.43 6.34 12.57
C LEU A 165 -2.21 5.36 11.41
N ALA A 166 -1.26 4.44 11.51
CA ALA A 166 -0.97 3.49 10.43
C ALA A 166 -2.25 2.74 10.00
N PRO A 167 -2.51 2.63 8.68
CA PRO A 167 -3.76 2.08 8.20
C PRO A 167 -3.81 0.58 8.45
N ARG A 168 -5.02 0.07 8.66
CA ARG A 168 -5.28 -1.36 8.78
C ARG A 168 -6.36 -1.79 7.80
N ILE A 169 -6.07 -2.85 7.07
CA ILE A 169 -7.05 -3.47 6.18
C ILE A 169 -7.99 -4.31 7.03
N ARG A 170 -9.29 -4.00 6.95
CA ARG A 170 -10.35 -4.80 7.57
C ARG A 170 -10.91 -5.78 6.55
N LEU A 171 -11.07 -7.02 6.96
CA LEU A 171 -11.80 -8.03 6.20
C LEU A 171 -13.21 -8.12 6.77
N THR A 172 -14.20 -8.09 5.88
CA THR A 172 -15.63 -8.27 6.20
C THR A 172 -16.08 -9.64 5.71
N GLU A 173 -17.00 -10.26 6.43
CA GLU A 173 -17.65 -11.51 6.02
C GLU A 173 -18.54 -11.31 4.78
#